data_afb8844769aff64c2b9e752958d6660e
#
_entry.id   afb8844769aff64c2b9e752958d6660e
#
_cell.length_a   1.000
_cell.length_b   1.000
_cell.length_c   1.000
_cell.angle_alpha   90.00
_cell.angle_beta   90.00
_cell.angle_gamma   90.00
#
_symmetry.space_group_name_H-M   'P 1'
#
loop_
_entity.id
_entity.type
_entity.pdbx_description
1 polymer ?
#
loop_
_entity_poly.entity_id
_entity_poly.type
_entity_poly.pdbx_seq_one_letter_code
_entity_poly.pdbx_strand_id
1 'polypeptide(L)'
;MNKDCLAYKLKEYVSSGILPMHMPGHKRKVPKAIEEMMTDIYKMDLTEVEGTDNLHDATGIIRDSMEFAKHVYKSNKTYYLINGSSCGILSSIRACACTGNYKNEKSYIVVAPNAHFSVYNAIELLDLTPIYLDVYYNELDIAESCDIKALKSILRVNIEKNIVAAVITSPTYEGVVSDIEKIAKLLHDEDIPLIVDEAHGGHLNYINNIDYGKSKNKFCVSALDLGADIVVQSLHKTLPALTQTALCHIRSEIVSERYLEESLHIFETSSPSYILMASIDACIRYMANSDEEIKDYLNNLFEFRRAVKKLKHIRLWEDKNKLGYDFTKLVICCDMFDGVTLAQILRDSYNIETEMSKLDYVLAYSTLCDDKDDFDKLYNALKDIDNNFLYMEKK
;
A
#
# COMPACT_ATOMS: atom_id res chain seq x y z
N MET A 1 12.10 -22.43 29.34
CA MET A 1 12.15 -21.84 27.99
C MET A 1 13.17 -20.72 27.99
N ASN A 2 14.04 -20.67 26.98
CA ASN A 2 15.04 -19.62 26.85
C ASN A 2 14.34 -18.28 26.54
N LYS A 3 14.41 -17.30 27.46
CA LYS A 3 13.80 -15.98 27.32
C LYS A 3 14.47 -15.12 26.24
N ASP A 4 15.61 -15.57 25.68
CA ASP A 4 16.34 -14.86 24.64
C ASP A 4 15.89 -15.23 23.21
N CYS A 5 14.96 -16.19 23.04
CA CYS A 5 14.46 -16.54 21.73
C CYS A 5 13.56 -15.41 21.15
N LEU A 6 13.59 -15.28 19.82
CA LEU A 6 12.84 -14.24 19.10
C LEU A 6 11.36 -14.22 19.48
N ALA A 7 10.70 -15.39 19.52
CA ALA A 7 9.28 -15.47 19.86
C ALA A 7 8.96 -14.92 21.25
N TYR A 8 9.85 -15.09 22.22
CA TYR A 8 9.67 -14.54 23.56
C TYR A 8 9.83 -13.01 23.58
N LYS A 9 10.85 -12.50 22.90
CA LYS A 9 11.08 -11.05 22.75
C LYS A 9 9.92 -10.35 22.03
N LEU A 10 9.35 -10.98 21.00
CA LEU A 10 8.15 -10.45 20.33
C LEU A 10 6.92 -10.43 21.24
N LYS A 11 6.70 -11.47 22.06
CA LYS A 11 5.63 -11.46 23.07
C LYS A 11 5.81 -10.36 24.12
N GLU A 12 7.04 -10.14 24.57
CA GLU A 12 7.37 -9.07 25.51
C GLU A 12 7.08 -7.69 24.91
N TYR A 13 7.51 -7.46 23.65
CA TYR A 13 7.18 -6.23 22.93
C TYR A 13 5.67 -6.03 22.75
N VAL A 14 4.92 -7.04 22.36
CA VAL A 14 3.44 -6.96 22.24
C VAL A 14 2.80 -6.63 23.59
N SER A 15 3.32 -7.19 24.68
CA SER A 15 2.81 -6.95 26.04
C SER A 15 3.13 -5.55 26.59
N SER A 16 3.99 -4.76 25.92
CA SER A 16 4.32 -3.39 26.35
C SER A 16 3.15 -2.41 26.25
N GLY A 17 2.07 -2.77 25.55
CA GLY A 17 0.89 -1.94 25.34
C GLY A 17 1.12 -0.70 24.47
N ILE A 18 2.21 -0.69 23.70
CA ILE A 18 2.50 0.37 22.72
C ILE A 18 1.40 0.44 21.66
N LEU A 19 0.83 1.61 21.44
CA LEU A 19 -0.16 1.83 20.37
C LEU A 19 0.55 1.82 19.01
N PRO A 20 0.20 0.89 18.10
CA PRO A 20 0.87 0.78 16.80
C PRO A 20 0.24 1.71 15.76
N MET A 21 0.77 2.91 15.60
CA MET A 21 0.38 3.82 14.51
C MET A 21 1.26 3.59 13.26
N HIS A 22 1.62 2.33 13.03
CA HIS A 22 2.47 1.83 11.95
C HIS A 22 1.91 0.53 11.34
N MET A 23 2.51 0.05 10.25
CA MET A 23 2.22 -1.28 9.69
C MET A 23 2.63 -2.40 10.66
N PRO A 24 2.02 -3.60 10.62
CA PRO A 24 0.97 -4.02 9.69
C PRO A 24 -0.42 -3.49 10.02
N GLY A 25 -1.29 -3.46 9.01
CA GLY A 25 -2.62 -2.86 9.06
C GLY A 25 -3.59 -3.47 10.06
N HIS A 26 -3.39 -4.72 10.47
CA HIS A 26 -4.19 -5.37 11.53
C HIS A 26 -3.92 -4.80 12.93
N LYS A 27 -2.93 -3.92 13.11
CA LYS A 27 -2.63 -3.21 14.37
C LYS A 27 -2.50 -4.11 15.61
N ARG A 28 -2.16 -5.39 15.43
CA ARG A 28 -2.23 -6.44 16.47
C ARG A 28 -3.64 -6.66 17.04
N LYS A 29 -4.65 -6.13 16.38
CA LYS A 29 -6.08 -6.35 16.59
C LYS A 29 -6.62 -7.03 15.35
N VAL A 30 -7.28 -8.14 15.51
CA VAL A 30 -7.85 -8.88 14.38
C VAL A 30 -9.36 -8.84 14.51
N PRO A 31 -10.10 -8.41 13.49
CA PRO A 31 -11.56 -8.51 13.49
C PRO A 31 -12.00 -9.94 13.81
N LYS A 32 -13.01 -10.08 14.67
CA LYS A 32 -13.47 -11.38 15.18
C LYS A 32 -13.78 -12.36 14.05
N ALA A 33 -14.38 -11.88 12.98
CA ALA A 33 -14.69 -12.72 11.81
C ALA A 33 -13.42 -13.31 11.16
N ILE A 34 -12.32 -12.55 11.09
CA ILE A 34 -11.04 -13.05 10.59
C ILE A 34 -10.41 -14.03 11.60
N GLU A 35 -10.47 -13.74 12.89
CA GLU A 35 -9.95 -14.62 13.94
C GLU A 35 -10.62 -15.99 13.89
N GLU A 36 -11.95 -16.02 13.70
CA GLU A 36 -12.73 -17.27 13.55
C GLU A 36 -12.33 -18.07 12.30
N MET A 37 -12.00 -17.41 11.19
CA MET A 37 -11.53 -18.07 9.95
C MET A 37 -10.08 -18.57 10.05
N MET A 38 -9.25 -17.93 10.88
CA MET A 38 -7.80 -18.18 11.00
C MET A 38 -7.42 -18.96 12.26
N THR A 39 -8.33 -19.78 12.80
CA THR A 39 -8.04 -20.66 13.94
C THR A 39 -7.09 -21.79 13.54
N ASP A 40 -6.35 -22.32 14.53
CA ASP A 40 -5.52 -23.51 14.35
C ASP A 40 -4.45 -23.40 13.23
N ILE A 41 -3.70 -22.30 13.19
CA ILE A 41 -2.72 -21.96 12.13
C ILE A 41 -1.84 -23.17 11.76
N TYR A 42 -1.30 -23.91 12.74
CA TYR A 42 -0.45 -25.09 12.45
C TYR A 42 -1.20 -26.23 11.77
N LYS A 43 -2.53 -26.32 11.92
CA LYS A 43 -3.33 -27.34 11.22
C LYS A 43 -3.70 -26.90 9.80
N MET A 44 -3.62 -25.59 9.53
CA MET A 44 -3.85 -25.02 8.21
C MET A 44 -2.56 -24.89 7.38
N ASP A 45 -1.40 -25.16 7.99
CA ASP A 45 -0.11 -25.13 7.29
C ASP A 45 0.05 -26.44 6.49
N LEU A 46 -0.39 -26.38 5.25
CA LEU A 46 -0.50 -27.49 4.32
C LEU A 46 0.44 -27.30 3.12
N THR A 47 0.42 -28.26 2.22
CA THR A 47 1.13 -28.20 0.94
C THR A 47 0.25 -28.70 -0.18
N GLU A 48 0.73 -28.72 -1.42
CA GLU A 48 0.04 -29.11 -2.65
C GLU A 48 -0.23 -30.62 -2.68
N VAL A 49 -1.32 -31.04 -2.05
CA VAL A 49 -1.83 -32.42 -2.09
C VAL A 49 -3.24 -32.44 -2.64
N GLU A 50 -3.77 -33.63 -2.89
CA GLU A 50 -5.16 -33.79 -3.36
C GLU A 50 -6.15 -33.07 -2.42
N GLY A 51 -6.92 -32.14 -2.96
CA GLY A 51 -7.90 -31.34 -2.22
C GLY A 51 -7.41 -29.99 -1.71
N THR A 52 -6.11 -29.68 -1.73
CA THR A 52 -5.57 -28.39 -1.27
C THR A 52 -5.21 -27.43 -2.40
N ASP A 53 -5.20 -27.89 -3.65
CA ASP A 53 -4.86 -27.09 -4.84
C ASP A 53 -3.37 -26.68 -4.91
N ASN A 54 -2.97 -25.95 -5.95
CA ASN A 54 -1.61 -25.42 -6.15
C ASN A 54 -1.68 -23.97 -6.63
N LEU A 55 -1.00 -23.06 -5.94
CA LEU A 55 -1.01 -21.62 -6.28
C LEU A 55 -0.56 -21.36 -7.72
N HIS A 56 0.42 -22.12 -8.20
CA HIS A 56 1.01 -21.94 -9.54
C HIS A 56 0.23 -22.63 -10.66
N ASP A 57 -0.71 -23.52 -10.34
CA ASP A 57 -1.58 -24.21 -11.29
C ASP A 57 -2.96 -24.41 -10.64
N ALA A 58 -3.56 -23.31 -10.22
CA ALA A 58 -4.77 -23.30 -9.43
C ALA A 58 -5.98 -23.77 -10.24
N THR A 59 -6.57 -24.88 -9.82
CA THR A 59 -7.73 -25.50 -10.47
C THR A 59 -8.88 -25.79 -9.50
N GLY A 60 -8.65 -25.62 -8.20
CA GLY A 60 -9.56 -25.93 -7.09
C GLY A 60 -9.84 -24.74 -6.18
N ILE A 61 -9.63 -24.93 -4.87
CA ILE A 61 -9.99 -23.95 -3.84
C ILE A 61 -9.22 -22.63 -3.92
N ILE A 62 -7.95 -22.67 -4.36
CA ILE A 62 -7.15 -21.44 -4.54
C ILE A 62 -7.67 -20.66 -5.74
N ARG A 63 -7.96 -21.35 -6.88
CA ARG A 63 -8.60 -20.72 -8.03
C ARG A 63 -9.91 -20.04 -7.64
N ASP A 64 -10.79 -20.75 -6.93
CA ASP A 64 -12.10 -20.24 -6.55
C ASP A 64 -11.98 -19.01 -5.63
N SER A 65 -10.98 -19.00 -4.76
CA SER A 65 -10.66 -17.86 -3.91
C SER A 65 -10.12 -16.66 -4.72
N MET A 66 -9.22 -16.88 -5.68
CA MET A 66 -8.73 -15.83 -6.59
C MET A 66 -9.84 -15.30 -7.52
N GLU A 67 -10.77 -16.15 -7.98
CA GLU A 67 -11.93 -15.69 -8.75
C GLU A 67 -12.88 -14.84 -7.90
N PHE A 68 -13.06 -15.14 -6.61
CA PHE A 68 -13.78 -14.24 -5.70
C PHE A 68 -13.09 -12.88 -5.59
N ALA A 69 -11.78 -12.87 -5.37
CA ALA A 69 -10.99 -11.64 -5.33
C ALA A 69 -11.12 -10.83 -6.64
N LYS A 70 -10.99 -11.48 -7.79
CA LYS A 70 -11.22 -10.87 -9.11
C LYS A 70 -12.57 -10.16 -9.20
N HIS A 71 -13.65 -10.77 -8.70
CA HIS A 71 -14.97 -10.14 -8.70
C HIS A 71 -15.05 -8.91 -7.80
N VAL A 72 -14.45 -8.98 -6.61
CA VAL A 72 -14.40 -7.85 -5.66
C VAL A 72 -13.64 -6.67 -6.25
N TYR A 73 -12.49 -6.92 -6.89
CA TYR A 73 -11.63 -5.90 -7.47
C TYR A 73 -11.98 -5.53 -8.93
N LYS A 74 -12.89 -6.26 -9.57
CA LYS A 74 -13.32 -6.04 -10.98
C LYS A 74 -12.15 -6.06 -11.96
N SER A 75 -11.17 -6.92 -11.74
CA SER A 75 -10.02 -7.15 -12.61
C SER A 75 -10.30 -8.21 -13.67
N ASN A 76 -9.41 -8.39 -14.68
CA ASN A 76 -9.47 -9.55 -15.57
C ASN A 76 -9.00 -10.81 -14.85
N LYS A 77 -7.89 -10.68 -14.06
CA LYS A 77 -7.40 -11.68 -13.11
C LYS A 77 -6.81 -11.00 -11.88
N THR A 78 -6.85 -11.71 -10.76
CA THR A 78 -6.20 -11.34 -9.50
C THR A 78 -5.38 -12.52 -9.02
N TYR A 79 -4.10 -12.28 -8.75
CA TYR A 79 -3.17 -13.27 -8.26
C TYR A 79 -2.82 -12.99 -6.80
N TYR A 80 -2.78 -14.03 -5.98
CA TYR A 80 -2.29 -13.95 -4.61
C TYR A 80 -0.76 -13.92 -4.62
N LEU A 81 -0.20 -13.01 -3.83
CA LEU A 81 1.23 -12.87 -3.65
C LEU A 81 1.59 -13.17 -2.20
N ILE A 82 2.38 -14.20 -2.00
CA ILE A 82 2.85 -14.63 -0.68
C ILE A 82 4.33 -14.26 -0.44
N ASN A 83 4.99 -13.72 -1.45
CA ASN A 83 6.32 -13.12 -1.37
C ASN A 83 6.29 -11.59 -1.39
N GLY A 84 5.13 -11.00 -1.05
CA GLY A 84 4.93 -9.55 -0.95
C GLY A 84 4.74 -8.85 -2.29
N SER A 85 4.42 -7.55 -2.24
CA SER A 85 4.29 -6.71 -3.43
C SER A 85 5.59 -6.62 -4.24
N SER A 86 6.75 -6.80 -3.61
CA SER A 86 8.04 -6.83 -4.33
C SER A 86 8.07 -7.90 -5.41
N CYS A 87 7.57 -9.10 -5.12
CA CYS A 87 7.41 -10.16 -6.10
C CYS A 87 6.45 -9.75 -7.23
N GLY A 88 5.32 -9.16 -6.89
CA GLY A 88 4.35 -8.66 -7.86
C GLY A 88 4.95 -7.61 -8.80
N ILE A 89 5.73 -6.66 -8.29
CA ILE A 89 6.41 -5.63 -9.11
C ILE A 89 7.45 -6.26 -10.05
N LEU A 90 8.31 -7.16 -9.54
CA LEU A 90 9.27 -7.89 -10.36
C LEU A 90 8.56 -8.66 -11.50
N SER A 91 7.49 -9.37 -11.15
CA SER A 91 6.69 -10.15 -12.10
C SER A 91 6.00 -9.28 -13.14
N SER A 92 5.44 -8.15 -12.73
CA SER A 92 4.74 -7.20 -13.60
C SER A 92 5.68 -6.58 -14.64
N ILE A 93 6.85 -6.10 -14.19
CA ILE A 93 7.85 -5.51 -15.07
C ILE A 93 8.37 -6.56 -16.06
N ARG A 94 8.65 -7.79 -15.60
CA ARG A 94 9.09 -8.87 -16.48
C ARG A 94 8.00 -9.25 -17.50
N ALA A 95 6.73 -9.29 -17.09
CA ALA A 95 5.62 -9.61 -17.99
C ALA A 95 5.51 -8.58 -19.12
N CYS A 96 5.57 -7.29 -18.79
CA CYS A 96 5.58 -6.20 -19.76
C CYS A 96 6.81 -6.26 -20.67
N ALA A 97 8.00 -6.49 -20.10
CA ALA A 97 9.23 -6.64 -20.86
C ALA A 97 9.17 -7.83 -21.85
N CYS A 98 8.62 -8.98 -21.44
CA CYS A 98 8.41 -10.12 -22.31
C CYS A 98 7.40 -9.83 -23.43
N THR A 99 6.33 -9.10 -23.14
CA THR A 99 5.36 -8.64 -24.12
C THR A 99 6.03 -7.72 -25.14
N GLY A 100 6.87 -6.78 -24.68
CA GLY A 100 7.66 -5.86 -25.53
C GLY A 100 8.93 -6.46 -26.14
N ASN A 101 9.10 -7.79 -26.10
CA ASN A 101 10.21 -8.50 -26.77
C ASN A 101 11.63 -8.06 -26.34
N TYR A 102 11.81 -7.73 -25.05
CA TYR A 102 13.03 -7.14 -24.49
C TYR A 102 14.34 -7.91 -24.77
N LYS A 103 14.26 -9.22 -24.98
CA LYS A 103 15.44 -10.05 -25.23
C LYS A 103 16.10 -9.82 -26.60
N ASN A 104 15.36 -9.28 -27.55
CA ASN A 104 15.81 -9.09 -28.93
C ASN A 104 16.12 -7.63 -29.25
N GLU A 105 15.71 -6.69 -28.39
CA GLU A 105 15.86 -5.26 -28.62
C GLU A 105 16.26 -4.56 -27.33
N LYS A 106 17.07 -3.49 -27.45
CA LYS A 106 17.37 -2.63 -26.31
C LYS A 106 16.08 -2.00 -25.78
N SER A 107 15.73 -2.33 -24.56
CA SER A 107 14.44 -1.97 -23.97
C SER A 107 14.58 -0.95 -22.85
N TYR A 108 13.58 -0.12 -22.74
CA TYR A 108 13.52 1.01 -21.81
C TYR A 108 12.29 0.89 -20.92
N ILE A 109 12.37 1.49 -19.74
CA ILE A 109 11.26 1.58 -18.80
C ILE A 109 11.17 3.00 -18.24
N VAL A 110 9.96 3.58 -18.24
CA VAL A 110 9.73 4.89 -17.64
C VAL A 110 9.47 4.69 -16.15
N VAL A 111 10.20 5.42 -15.29
CA VAL A 111 10.13 5.26 -13.84
C VAL A 111 10.34 6.58 -13.10
N ALA A 112 9.59 6.82 -12.04
CA ALA A 112 9.85 7.92 -11.12
C ALA A 112 10.98 7.57 -10.14
N PRO A 113 11.91 8.50 -9.83
CA PRO A 113 13.03 8.23 -8.93
C PRO A 113 12.64 7.81 -7.50
N ASN A 114 11.43 8.13 -7.06
CA ASN A 114 10.86 7.74 -5.77
C ASN A 114 10.22 6.34 -5.77
N ALA A 115 10.41 5.55 -6.82
CA ALA A 115 9.91 4.18 -6.90
C ALA A 115 10.56 3.28 -5.83
N HIS A 116 9.84 2.23 -5.43
CA HIS A 116 10.35 1.25 -4.47
C HIS A 116 11.53 0.44 -5.06
N PHE A 117 12.43 -0.05 -4.19
CA PHE A 117 13.60 -0.86 -4.57
C PHE A 117 13.29 -2.02 -5.51
N SER A 118 12.13 -2.64 -5.41
CA SER A 118 11.73 -3.74 -6.28
C SER A 118 11.69 -3.34 -7.76
N VAL A 119 11.37 -2.07 -8.08
CA VAL A 119 11.40 -1.56 -9.45
C VAL A 119 12.84 -1.51 -9.96
N TYR A 120 13.78 -0.99 -9.18
CA TYR A 120 15.19 -0.92 -9.53
C TYR A 120 15.83 -2.32 -9.64
N ASN A 121 15.45 -3.23 -8.74
CA ASN A 121 15.87 -4.63 -8.82
C ASN A 121 15.39 -5.29 -10.13
N ALA A 122 14.15 -5.02 -10.56
CA ALA A 122 13.67 -5.53 -11.85
C ALA A 122 14.44 -4.94 -13.03
N ILE A 123 14.75 -3.64 -13.00
CA ILE A 123 15.54 -2.95 -14.04
C ILE A 123 16.92 -3.62 -14.18
N GLU A 124 17.60 -3.87 -13.06
CA GLU A 124 18.89 -4.54 -13.03
C GLU A 124 18.81 -5.99 -13.52
N LEU A 125 17.86 -6.78 -13.00
CA LEU A 125 17.71 -8.20 -13.35
C LEU A 125 17.36 -8.43 -14.82
N LEU A 126 16.67 -7.47 -15.46
CA LEU A 126 16.20 -7.57 -16.84
C LEU A 126 17.06 -6.77 -17.83
N ASP A 127 18.13 -6.14 -17.35
CA ASP A 127 19.02 -5.27 -18.15
C ASP A 127 18.24 -4.17 -18.90
N LEU A 128 17.23 -3.58 -18.23
CA LEU A 128 16.44 -2.49 -18.80
C LEU A 128 17.16 -1.15 -18.61
N THR A 129 16.93 -0.23 -19.53
CA THR A 129 17.44 1.14 -19.42
C THR A 129 16.36 2.07 -18.86
N PRO A 130 16.51 2.65 -17.66
CA PRO A 130 15.51 3.54 -17.12
C PRO A 130 15.48 4.90 -17.85
N ILE A 131 14.27 5.41 -18.03
CA ILE A 131 13.97 6.78 -18.44
C ILE A 131 13.29 7.42 -17.25
N TYR A 132 13.99 8.33 -16.58
CA TYR A 132 13.49 8.93 -15.35
C TYR A 132 12.48 10.04 -15.62
N LEU A 133 11.36 9.99 -14.87
CA LEU A 133 10.44 11.10 -14.74
C LEU A 133 10.99 12.09 -13.72
N ASP A 134 10.83 13.37 -13.98
CA ASP A 134 11.09 14.38 -12.98
C ASP A 134 10.05 14.27 -11.85
N VAL A 135 10.52 14.23 -10.60
CA VAL A 135 9.70 14.27 -9.40
C VAL A 135 9.94 15.60 -8.68
N TYR A 136 8.89 16.33 -8.46
CA TYR A 136 8.93 17.55 -7.66
C TYR A 136 8.64 17.20 -6.20
N TYR A 137 9.23 17.97 -5.30
CA TYR A 137 9.03 17.81 -3.87
C TYR A 137 8.51 19.13 -3.31
N ASN A 138 7.57 19.04 -2.40
CA ASN A 138 7.06 20.22 -1.71
C ASN A 138 8.01 20.66 -0.56
N GLU A 139 7.59 21.68 0.21
CA GLU A 139 8.37 22.22 1.31
C GLU A 139 8.65 21.25 2.47
N LEU A 140 7.96 20.10 2.53
CA LEU A 140 8.16 19.03 3.51
C LEU A 140 8.98 17.84 2.96
N ASP A 141 9.61 18.00 1.80
CA ASP A 141 10.29 16.90 1.09
C ASP A 141 9.37 15.71 0.79
N ILE A 142 8.08 15.99 0.56
CA ILE A 142 7.09 15.01 0.11
C ILE A 142 7.01 15.06 -1.41
N ALA A 143 7.14 13.90 -2.05
CA ALA A 143 7.01 13.77 -3.50
C ALA A 143 5.59 14.15 -3.96
N GLU A 144 5.51 15.06 -4.91
CA GLU A 144 4.26 15.48 -5.54
C GLU A 144 3.77 14.45 -6.58
N SER A 145 2.57 14.65 -7.09
CA SER A 145 2.00 13.83 -8.16
C SER A 145 2.85 13.88 -9.44
N CYS A 146 2.79 12.82 -10.24
CA CYS A 146 3.48 12.75 -11.54
C CYS A 146 3.08 13.94 -12.44
N ASP A 147 4.08 14.65 -12.98
CA ASP A 147 3.85 15.74 -13.94
C ASP A 147 3.48 15.19 -15.31
N ILE A 148 2.22 15.37 -15.67
CA ILE A 148 1.66 14.95 -16.99
C ILE A 148 2.38 15.62 -18.16
N LYS A 149 2.85 16.87 -18.00
CA LYS A 149 3.57 17.56 -19.09
C LYS A 149 4.97 16.99 -19.27
N ALA A 150 5.65 16.69 -18.16
CA ALA A 150 6.96 16.04 -18.19
C ALA A 150 6.86 14.65 -18.84
N LEU A 151 5.87 13.83 -18.43
CA LEU A 151 5.60 12.53 -19.04
C LEU A 151 5.38 12.66 -20.57
N LYS A 152 4.50 13.56 -21.01
CA LYS A 152 4.25 13.80 -22.44
C LYS A 152 5.51 14.22 -23.20
N SER A 153 6.37 15.04 -22.60
CA SER A 153 7.64 15.43 -23.21
C SER A 153 8.59 14.24 -23.34
N ILE A 154 8.68 13.40 -22.30
CA ILE A 154 9.51 12.20 -22.29
C ILE A 154 9.08 11.22 -23.39
N LEU A 155 7.78 10.92 -23.50
CA LEU A 155 7.25 10.03 -24.53
C LEU A 155 7.59 10.55 -25.94
N ARG A 156 7.38 11.85 -26.19
CA ARG A 156 7.67 12.48 -27.49
C ARG A 156 9.15 12.41 -27.87
N VAL A 157 10.06 12.62 -26.91
CA VAL A 157 11.51 12.59 -27.17
C VAL A 157 12.03 11.17 -27.36
N ASN A 158 11.34 10.17 -26.81
CA ASN A 158 11.74 8.77 -26.83
C ASN A 158 10.86 7.89 -27.73
N ILE A 159 10.14 8.46 -28.68
CA ILE A 159 9.16 7.77 -29.54
C ILE A 159 9.77 6.59 -30.33
N GLU A 160 11.05 6.65 -30.67
CA GLU A 160 11.76 5.60 -31.39
C GLU A 160 12.30 4.48 -30.49
N LYS A 161 12.10 4.59 -29.15
CA LYS A 161 12.62 3.63 -28.20
C LYS A 161 11.58 2.56 -27.88
N ASN A 162 12.03 1.33 -27.74
CA ASN A 162 11.21 0.24 -27.21
C ASN A 162 10.97 0.43 -25.72
N ILE A 163 9.93 1.19 -25.34
CA ILE A 163 9.53 1.40 -23.95
C ILE A 163 8.56 0.28 -23.56
N VAL A 164 9.01 -0.65 -22.74
CA VAL A 164 8.24 -1.86 -22.38
C VAL A 164 7.20 -1.63 -21.30
N ALA A 165 7.36 -0.60 -20.47
CA ALA A 165 6.37 -0.20 -19.45
C ALA A 165 6.68 1.18 -18.88
N ALA A 166 5.67 1.76 -18.21
CA ALA A 166 5.86 2.82 -17.22
C ALA A 166 5.45 2.32 -15.84
N VAL A 167 6.19 2.70 -14.80
CA VAL A 167 5.89 2.36 -13.40
C VAL A 167 5.67 3.63 -12.60
N ILE A 168 4.51 3.75 -11.97
CA ILE A 168 4.11 4.88 -11.13
C ILE A 168 3.74 4.36 -9.73
N THR A 169 4.23 5.02 -8.68
CA THR A 169 3.78 4.77 -7.30
C THR A 169 2.62 5.70 -6.95
N SER A 170 1.45 5.15 -6.68
CA SER A 170 0.25 5.92 -6.31
C SER A 170 -0.75 5.05 -5.53
N PRO A 171 -1.13 5.43 -4.28
CA PRO A 171 -0.62 6.57 -3.53
C PRO A 171 0.84 6.42 -3.08
N THR A 172 1.50 7.55 -2.80
CA THR A 172 2.81 7.55 -2.14
C THR A 172 2.69 7.14 -0.68
N TYR A 173 3.82 7.06 0.00
CA TYR A 173 3.89 6.75 1.44
C TYR A 173 3.06 7.74 2.27
N GLU A 174 3.07 9.01 1.90
CA GLU A 174 2.36 10.11 2.56
C GLU A 174 0.92 10.30 2.06
N GLY A 175 0.48 9.51 1.08
CA GLY A 175 -0.89 9.52 0.56
C GLY A 175 -1.15 10.41 -0.64
N VAL A 176 -0.11 10.93 -1.29
CA VAL A 176 -0.23 11.70 -2.54
C VAL A 176 -0.57 10.77 -3.70
N VAL A 177 -1.49 11.19 -4.56
CA VAL A 177 -1.92 10.42 -5.74
C VAL A 177 -1.58 11.14 -7.03
N SER A 178 -1.34 10.36 -8.07
CA SER A 178 -1.13 10.84 -9.44
C SER A 178 -2.41 10.72 -10.28
N ASP A 179 -2.50 11.47 -11.37
CA ASP A 179 -3.64 11.42 -12.32
C ASP A 179 -3.51 10.19 -13.23
N ILE A 180 -3.77 9.02 -12.62
CA ILE A 180 -3.59 7.71 -13.28
C ILE A 180 -4.42 7.63 -14.56
N GLU A 181 -5.63 8.19 -14.60
CA GLU A 181 -6.49 8.17 -15.79
C GLU A 181 -5.81 8.87 -16.99
N LYS A 182 -5.22 10.05 -16.75
CA LYS A 182 -4.51 10.76 -17.82
C LYS A 182 -3.18 10.10 -18.16
N ILE A 183 -2.46 9.57 -17.16
CA ILE A 183 -1.20 8.82 -17.38
C ILE A 183 -1.47 7.60 -18.25
N ALA A 184 -2.46 6.78 -17.88
CA ALA A 184 -2.86 5.59 -18.63
C ALA A 184 -3.20 5.95 -20.08
N LYS A 185 -4.04 6.97 -20.28
CA LYS A 185 -4.40 7.42 -21.64
C LYS A 185 -3.18 7.81 -22.47
N LEU A 186 -2.26 8.61 -21.92
CA LEU A 186 -1.06 9.03 -22.65
C LEU A 186 -0.14 7.86 -23.00
N LEU A 187 -0.03 6.87 -22.14
CA LEU A 187 0.79 5.69 -22.37
C LEU A 187 0.13 4.74 -23.39
N HIS A 188 -1.17 4.53 -23.27
CA HIS A 188 -1.92 3.68 -24.20
C HIS A 188 -2.01 4.25 -25.60
N ASP A 189 -1.98 5.59 -25.78
CA ASP A 189 -1.88 6.23 -27.09
C ASP A 189 -0.57 5.84 -27.83
N GLU A 190 0.43 5.30 -27.12
CA GLU A 190 1.74 4.83 -27.63
C GLU A 190 1.95 3.31 -27.38
N ASP A 191 0.89 2.55 -27.09
CA ASP A 191 0.92 1.11 -26.79
C ASP A 191 1.86 0.73 -25.60
N ILE A 192 2.09 1.64 -24.65
CA ILE A 192 2.93 1.41 -23.48
C ILE A 192 2.06 1.04 -22.28
N PRO A 193 2.27 -0.14 -21.66
CA PRO A 193 1.52 -0.54 -20.47
C PRO A 193 1.90 0.26 -19.23
N LEU A 194 0.89 0.52 -18.38
CA LEU A 194 1.04 1.18 -17.09
C LEU A 194 0.99 0.18 -15.94
N ILE A 195 2.07 0.09 -15.19
CA ILE A 195 2.13 -0.61 -13.90
C ILE A 195 1.98 0.43 -12.78
N VAL A 196 1.05 0.23 -11.86
CA VAL A 196 0.94 1.06 -10.67
C VAL A 196 1.34 0.27 -9.44
N ASP A 197 2.39 0.75 -8.77
CA ASP A 197 2.71 0.32 -7.41
C ASP A 197 1.73 1.02 -6.45
N GLU A 198 0.64 0.34 -6.18
CA GLU A 198 -0.42 0.74 -5.23
C GLU A 198 -0.27 0.00 -3.90
N ALA A 199 0.98 -0.32 -3.49
CA ALA A 199 1.24 -1.07 -2.27
C ALA A 199 0.65 -0.39 -1.01
N HIS A 200 0.46 0.91 -1.03
CA HIS A 200 -0.13 1.69 0.07
C HIS A 200 -1.62 1.97 -0.11
N GLY A 201 -2.27 1.42 -1.14
CA GLY A 201 -3.67 1.68 -1.52
C GLY A 201 -4.61 0.48 -1.46
N GLY A 202 -4.24 -0.65 -0.83
CA GLY A 202 -5.08 -1.85 -0.80
C GLY A 202 -6.49 -1.66 -0.24
N HIS A 203 -6.71 -0.62 0.58
CA HIS A 203 -8.01 -0.26 1.16
C HIS A 203 -8.89 0.58 0.23
N LEU A 204 -8.33 1.19 -0.82
CA LEU A 204 -9.04 2.17 -1.66
C LEU A 204 -10.26 1.58 -2.35
N ASN A 205 -10.18 0.32 -2.79
CA ASN A 205 -11.30 -0.36 -3.44
C ASN A 205 -12.55 -0.46 -2.55
N TYR A 206 -12.37 -0.49 -1.24
CA TYR A 206 -13.47 -0.62 -0.28
C TYR A 206 -14.02 0.73 0.19
N ILE A 207 -13.14 1.69 0.43
CA ILE A 207 -13.52 3.01 0.97
C ILE A 207 -14.34 3.83 -0.02
N ASN A 208 -14.03 3.77 -1.30
CA ASN A 208 -14.67 4.60 -2.33
C ASN A 208 -16.17 4.31 -2.54
N ASN A 209 -16.65 3.16 -2.11
CA ASN A 209 -18.04 2.76 -2.23
C ASN A 209 -18.89 3.17 -1.01
N ILE A 210 -18.27 3.72 0.05
CA ILE A 210 -18.95 4.05 1.30
C ILE A 210 -19.42 5.49 1.31
N ASP A 211 -20.71 5.70 1.58
CA ASP A 211 -21.26 7.02 1.90
C ASP A 211 -21.01 7.36 3.37
N TYR A 212 -19.95 8.13 3.64
CA TYR A 212 -19.56 8.61 4.97
C TYR A 212 -20.04 10.05 5.24
N GLY A 213 -21.10 10.48 4.57
CA GLY A 213 -21.77 11.76 4.81
C GLY A 213 -21.17 12.94 4.03
N LYS A 214 -21.57 14.17 4.39
CA LYS A 214 -21.26 15.41 3.65
C LYS A 214 -19.80 15.87 3.78
N SER A 215 -18.83 14.95 3.84
CA SER A 215 -17.43 15.35 3.76
C SER A 215 -17.15 15.91 2.38
N LYS A 216 -16.59 17.13 2.32
CA LYS A 216 -16.05 17.70 1.06
C LYS A 216 -14.74 17.03 0.64
N ASN A 217 -14.23 16.15 1.47
CA ASN A 217 -12.98 15.44 1.25
C ASN A 217 -13.25 14.28 0.28
N LYS A 218 -12.45 14.18 -0.76
CA LYS A 218 -12.53 13.13 -1.74
C LYS A 218 -11.35 12.19 -1.51
N PHE A 219 -11.62 10.93 -1.17
CA PHE A 219 -10.60 9.88 -1.23
C PHE A 219 -10.13 9.68 -2.67
N CYS A 220 -8.89 9.24 -2.82
CA CYS A 220 -8.36 8.79 -4.09
C CYS A 220 -9.03 7.47 -4.52
N VAL A 221 -9.11 7.26 -5.82
CA VAL A 221 -9.66 6.03 -6.44
C VAL A 221 -8.52 5.08 -6.74
N SER A 222 -8.76 3.77 -6.64
CA SER A 222 -7.78 2.76 -7.02
C SER A 222 -7.35 2.90 -8.48
N ALA A 223 -6.07 2.70 -8.74
CA ALA A 223 -5.48 2.78 -10.07
C ALA A 223 -6.11 1.78 -11.05
N LEU A 224 -6.63 0.66 -10.55
CA LEU A 224 -7.31 -0.34 -11.36
C LEU A 224 -8.59 0.20 -12.04
N ASP A 225 -9.33 1.08 -11.34
CA ASP A 225 -10.52 1.74 -11.88
C ASP A 225 -10.18 2.92 -12.80
N LEU A 226 -8.93 3.36 -12.81
CA LEU A 226 -8.44 4.50 -13.58
C LEU A 226 -7.65 4.12 -14.82
N GLY A 227 -7.62 2.82 -15.18
CA GLY A 227 -7.05 2.34 -16.43
C GLY A 227 -5.61 1.85 -16.36
N ALA A 228 -5.07 1.59 -15.16
CA ALA A 228 -3.80 0.89 -15.03
C ALA A 228 -3.91 -0.55 -15.55
N ASP A 229 -2.88 -1.03 -16.25
CA ASP A 229 -2.83 -2.38 -16.82
C ASP A 229 -2.55 -3.43 -15.74
N ILE A 230 -1.59 -3.13 -14.87
CA ILE A 230 -1.25 -3.97 -13.72
C ILE A 230 -1.20 -3.11 -12.47
N VAL A 231 -1.83 -3.58 -11.41
CA VAL A 231 -1.83 -2.92 -10.09
C VAL A 231 -1.36 -3.90 -9.04
N VAL A 232 -0.37 -3.51 -8.24
CA VAL A 232 0.16 -4.33 -7.14
C VAL A 232 -0.17 -3.67 -5.82
N GLN A 233 -0.90 -4.40 -4.96
CA GLN A 233 -1.35 -3.91 -3.66
C GLN A 233 -0.80 -4.79 -2.52
N SER A 234 -0.24 -4.17 -1.47
CA SER A 234 0.10 -4.88 -0.23
C SER A 234 -1.10 -4.86 0.70
N LEU A 235 -1.71 -6.02 0.94
CA LEU A 235 -2.86 -6.08 1.85
C LEU A 235 -2.44 -5.77 3.29
N HIS A 236 -1.31 -6.32 3.73
CA HIS A 236 -0.81 -6.19 5.10
C HIS A 236 -0.49 -4.75 5.53
N LYS A 237 -0.31 -3.80 4.59
CA LYS A 237 0.02 -2.42 4.95
C LYS A 237 -1.18 -1.65 5.48
N THR A 238 -2.35 -1.87 4.89
CA THR A 238 -3.54 -1.05 5.14
C THR A 238 -4.79 -1.83 5.52
N LEU A 239 -4.75 -3.16 5.41
CA LEU A 239 -5.86 -4.07 5.66
C LEU A 239 -5.49 -5.13 6.72
N PRO A 240 -6.48 -5.80 7.33
CA PRO A 240 -6.24 -6.78 8.40
C PRO A 240 -5.76 -8.15 7.86
N ALA A 241 -4.62 -8.15 7.18
CA ALA A 241 -3.96 -9.34 6.67
C ALA A 241 -2.57 -9.52 7.27
N LEU A 242 -2.05 -10.74 7.26
CA LEU A 242 -0.70 -11.05 7.75
C LEU A 242 0.37 -10.36 6.90
N THR A 243 1.46 -9.96 7.55
CA THR A 243 2.61 -9.37 6.85
C THR A 243 3.07 -10.25 5.70
N GLN A 244 3.51 -9.63 4.61
CA GLN A 244 3.94 -10.27 3.37
C GLN A 244 2.81 -10.54 2.36
N THR A 245 1.54 -10.55 2.79
CA THR A 245 0.40 -10.74 1.88
C THR A 245 0.22 -9.56 0.93
N ALA A 246 0.00 -9.87 -0.35
CA ALA A 246 -0.25 -8.87 -1.38
C ALA A 246 -1.11 -9.45 -2.52
N LEU A 247 -1.54 -8.59 -3.44
CA LEU A 247 -2.26 -8.94 -4.65
C LEU A 247 -1.59 -8.32 -5.88
N CYS A 248 -1.66 -9.04 -6.99
CA CYS A 248 -1.37 -8.51 -8.31
C CYS A 248 -2.64 -8.61 -9.16
N HIS A 249 -3.13 -7.48 -9.61
CA HIS A 249 -4.30 -7.39 -10.49
C HIS A 249 -3.84 -7.07 -11.90
N ILE A 250 -4.42 -7.75 -12.89
CA ILE A 250 -4.27 -7.39 -14.30
C ILE A 250 -5.63 -7.02 -14.90
N ARG A 251 -5.67 -5.90 -15.62
CA ARG A 251 -6.80 -5.42 -16.39
C ARG A 251 -6.26 -4.72 -17.64
N SER A 252 -5.81 -5.50 -18.60
CA SER A 252 -5.08 -5.00 -19.78
C SER A 252 -5.47 -5.75 -21.04
N GLU A 253 -5.42 -5.03 -22.17
CA GLU A 253 -5.45 -5.60 -23.53
C GLU A 253 -4.06 -5.63 -24.15
N ILE A 254 -3.08 -4.95 -23.51
CA ILE A 254 -1.71 -4.79 -24.01
C ILE A 254 -0.79 -5.86 -23.43
N VAL A 255 -0.93 -6.16 -22.12
CA VAL A 255 -0.04 -7.08 -21.41
C VAL A 255 -0.56 -8.51 -21.49
N SER A 256 0.33 -9.45 -21.84
CA SER A 256 -0.01 -10.88 -21.88
C SER A 256 -0.14 -11.46 -20.46
N GLU A 257 -1.34 -11.94 -20.10
CA GLU A 257 -1.58 -12.67 -18.85
C GLU A 257 -0.63 -13.86 -18.68
N ARG A 258 -0.37 -14.57 -19.77
CA ARG A 258 0.57 -15.70 -19.80
C ARG A 258 1.97 -15.29 -19.31
N TYR A 259 2.49 -14.16 -19.78
CA TYR A 259 3.81 -13.70 -19.35
C TYR A 259 3.83 -13.26 -17.89
N LEU A 260 2.69 -12.78 -17.37
CA LEU A 260 2.55 -12.48 -15.93
C LEU A 260 2.58 -13.77 -15.12
N GLU A 261 1.85 -14.80 -15.51
CA GLU A 261 1.85 -16.12 -14.86
C GLU A 261 3.24 -16.76 -14.86
N GLU A 262 3.92 -16.78 -16.03
CA GLU A 262 5.30 -17.26 -16.15
C GLU A 262 6.27 -16.46 -15.26
N SER A 263 6.01 -15.16 -15.04
CA SER A 263 6.84 -14.32 -14.19
C SER A 263 6.59 -14.58 -12.72
N LEU A 264 5.34 -14.77 -12.33
CA LEU A 264 4.97 -15.19 -10.96
C LEU A 264 5.61 -16.52 -10.61
N HIS A 265 5.60 -17.49 -11.52
CA HIS A 265 6.30 -18.76 -11.34
C HIS A 265 7.81 -18.65 -11.07
N ILE A 266 8.44 -17.59 -11.59
CA ILE A 266 9.88 -17.35 -11.40
C ILE A 266 10.17 -16.69 -10.04
N PHE A 267 9.33 -15.74 -9.62
CA PHE A 267 9.62 -14.89 -8.48
C PHE A 267 8.88 -15.29 -7.19
N GLU A 268 7.80 -16.08 -7.29
CA GLU A 268 7.15 -16.68 -6.14
C GLU A 268 7.86 -17.99 -5.74
N THR A 269 7.78 -18.34 -4.46
CA THR A 269 8.30 -19.62 -3.96
C THR A 269 7.51 -20.79 -4.51
N SER A 270 8.20 -21.91 -4.78
CA SER A 270 7.56 -23.17 -5.17
C SER A 270 6.82 -23.89 -4.03
N SER A 271 6.99 -23.42 -2.79
CA SER A 271 6.29 -23.94 -1.59
C SER A 271 5.48 -22.81 -0.98
N PRO A 272 4.31 -22.46 -1.56
CA PRO A 272 3.50 -21.31 -1.14
C PRO A 272 2.89 -21.55 0.24
N SER A 273 2.92 -20.52 1.09
CA SER A 273 2.32 -20.58 2.42
C SER A 273 0.79 -20.55 2.35
N TYR A 274 0.15 -21.65 2.72
CA TYR A 274 -1.32 -21.75 2.80
C TYR A 274 -1.89 -20.82 3.87
N ILE A 275 -1.15 -20.54 4.94
CA ILE A 275 -1.54 -19.59 5.99
C ILE A 275 -1.62 -18.17 5.42
N LEU A 276 -0.66 -17.77 4.59
CA LEU A 276 -0.71 -16.45 3.95
C LEU A 276 -1.84 -16.36 2.92
N MET A 277 -2.07 -17.40 2.12
CA MET A 277 -3.21 -17.44 1.18
C MET A 277 -4.55 -17.39 1.91
N ALA A 278 -4.71 -18.15 3.00
CA ALA A 278 -5.90 -18.09 3.84
C ALA A 278 -6.11 -16.71 4.46
N SER A 279 -5.04 -16.04 4.89
CA SER A 279 -5.11 -14.66 5.40
C SER A 279 -5.54 -13.66 4.32
N ILE A 280 -5.09 -13.83 3.08
CA ILE A 280 -5.55 -13.02 1.94
C ILE A 280 -7.04 -13.22 1.72
N ASP A 281 -7.50 -14.48 1.59
CA ASP A 281 -8.91 -14.79 1.36
C ASP A 281 -9.82 -14.29 2.49
N ALA A 282 -9.45 -14.55 3.75
CA ALA A 282 -10.18 -14.09 4.91
C ALA A 282 -10.29 -12.56 4.96
N CYS A 283 -9.21 -11.85 4.65
CA CYS A 283 -9.19 -10.39 4.60
C CYS A 283 -10.14 -9.86 3.51
N ILE A 284 -10.07 -10.38 2.28
CA ILE A 284 -10.90 -9.92 1.16
C ILE A 284 -12.37 -10.18 1.45
N ARG A 285 -12.72 -11.37 1.96
CA ARG A 285 -14.11 -11.73 2.33
C ARG A 285 -14.64 -10.86 3.45
N TYR A 286 -13.84 -10.58 4.46
CA TYR A 286 -14.20 -9.68 5.53
C TYR A 286 -14.46 -8.26 4.98
N MET A 287 -13.52 -7.71 4.25
CA MET A 287 -13.63 -6.34 3.70
C MET A 287 -14.81 -6.17 2.75
N ALA A 288 -15.13 -7.18 1.95
CA ALA A 288 -16.27 -7.15 1.02
C ALA A 288 -17.64 -7.11 1.73
N ASN A 289 -17.69 -7.35 3.04
CA ASN A 289 -18.92 -7.39 3.83
C ASN A 289 -18.87 -6.43 5.04
N SER A 290 -17.96 -5.46 5.07
CA SER A 290 -17.71 -4.62 6.25
C SER A 290 -18.03 -3.14 6.03
N ASP A 291 -19.08 -2.83 5.26
CA ASP A 291 -19.47 -1.46 4.92
C ASP A 291 -19.74 -0.60 6.16
N GLU A 292 -20.39 -1.15 7.19
CA GLU A 292 -20.70 -0.41 8.43
C GLU A 292 -19.44 -0.19 9.27
N GLU A 293 -18.56 -1.18 9.39
CA GLU A 293 -17.29 -1.06 10.11
C GLU A 293 -16.36 -0.05 9.44
N ILE A 294 -16.33 -0.05 8.09
CA ILE A 294 -15.57 0.94 7.31
C ILE A 294 -16.13 2.35 7.55
N LYS A 295 -17.45 2.48 7.57
CA LYS A 295 -18.12 3.76 7.83
C LYS A 295 -17.84 4.29 9.24
N ASP A 296 -17.88 3.42 10.24
CA ASP A 296 -17.56 3.77 11.62
C ASP A 296 -16.09 4.20 11.76
N TYR A 297 -15.17 3.46 11.15
CA TYR A 297 -13.77 3.83 11.07
C TYR A 297 -13.58 5.21 10.42
N LEU A 298 -14.20 5.46 9.27
CA LEU A 298 -14.10 6.74 8.57
C LEU A 298 -14.67 7.90 9.40
N ASN A 299 -15.76 7.67 10.15
CA ASN A 299 -16.30 8.66 11.07
C ASN A 299 -15.29 9.02 12.15
N ASN A 300 -14.67 8.02 12.80
CA ASN A 300 -13.64 8.22 13.82
C ASN A 300 -12.42 8.94 13.26
N LEU A 301 -11.94 8.53 12.08
CA LEU A 301 -10.82 9.17 11.38
C LEU A 301 -11.09 10.66 11.12
N PHE A 302 -12.25 11.00 10.57
CA PHE A 302 -12.57 12.39 10.27
C PHE A 302 -12.90 13.22 11.52
N GLU A 303 -13.40 12.61 12.59
CA GLU A 303 -13.53 13.27 13.90
C GLU A 303 -12.15 13.62 14.47
N PHE A 304 -11.22 12.68 14.47
CA PHE A 304 -9.83 12.91 14.86
C PHE A 304 -9.20 14.05 14.03
N ARG A 305 -9.29 13.98 12.69
CA ARG A 305 -8.74 15.02 11.81
C ARG A 305 -9.34 16.40 12.08
N ARG A 306 -10.65 16.49 12.38
CA ARG A 306 -11.31 17.75 12.79
C ARG A 306 -10.83 18.25 14.15
N ALA A 307 -10.57 17.33 15.08
CA ALA A 307 -10.07 17.68 16.41
C ALA A 307 -8.65 18.24 16.35
N VAL A 308 -7.74 17.61 15.58
CA VAL A 308 -6.37 18.09 15.39
C VAL A 308 -6.32 19.48 14.75
N LYS A 309 -7.24 19.84 13.87
CA LYS A 309 -7.32 21.19 13.27
C LYS A 309 -7.54 22.34 14.30
N LYS A 310 -7.87 22.00 15.56
CA LYS A 310 -8.05 22.98 16.65
C LYS A 310 -6.77 23.21 17.47
N LEU A 311 -5.74 22.41 17.26
CA LEU A 311 -4.44 22.57 17.89
C LEU A 311 -3.71 23.78 17.30
N LYS A 312 -2.78 24.36 18.07
CA LYS A 312 -2.10 25.62 17.70
C LYS A 312 -0.80 25.38 16.94
N HIS A 313 -0.03 24.40 17.37
CA HIS A 313 1.33 24.13 16.92
C HIS A 313 1.46 22.78 16.20
N ILE A 314 0.43 21.95 16.26
CA ILE A 314 0.38 20.66 15.59
C ILE A 314 -0.69 20.68 14.52
N ARG A 315 -0.34 20.23 13.32
CA ARG A 315 -1.27 20.13 12.19
C ARG A 315 -1.08 18.82 11.43
N LEU A 316 -2.13 18.37 10.77
CA LEU A 316 -2.05 17.33 9.76
C LEU A 316 -1.84 18.00 8.39
N TRP A 317 -0.79 17.60 7.70
CA TRP A 317 -0.63 17.99 6.31
C TRP A 317 -1.56 17.12 5.43
N GLU A 318 -2.08 17.73 4.39
CA GLU A 318 -2.95 17.09 3.40
C GLU A 318 -2.58 17.64 2.03
N ASP A 319 -2.44 16.77 1.03
CA ASP A 319 -2.33 17.23 -0.35
C ASP A 319 -3.66 17.89 -0.78
N LYS A 320 -3.55 19.05 -1.41
CA LYS A 320 -4.69 19.87 -1.85
C LYS A 320 -5.03 19.69 -3.32
N ASN A 321 -4.43 18.70 -3.97
CA ASN A 321 -4.72 18.47 -5.36
C ASN A 321 -6.20 18.01 -5.54
N LYS A 322 -6.73 18.19 -6.78
CA LYS A 322 -8.14 17.88 -7.08
C LYS A 322 -8.39 16.38 -7.28
N LEU A 323 -7.34 15.57 -7.30
CA LEU A 323 -7.41 14.13 -7.57
C LEU A 323 -7.91 13.35 -6.34
N GLY A 324 -7.83 13.97 -5.16
CA GLY A 324 -8.09 13.35 -3.87
C GLY A 324 -6.78 13.10 -3.10
N TYR A 325 -6.92 12.53 -1.92
CA TYR A 325 -5.83 12.26 -1.00
C TYR A 325 -6.16 11.02 -0.18
N ASP A 326 -5.16 10.25 0.20
CA ASP A 326 -5.37 9.14 1.12
C ASP A 326 -5.37 9.63 2.57
N PHE A 327 -6.56 9.92 3.09
CA PHE A 327 -6.74 10.45 4.44
C PHE A 327 -6.39 9.47 5.56
N THR A 328 -6.14 8.20 5.26
CA THR A 328 -5.66 7.22 6.25
C THR A 328 -4.22 7.48 6.66
N LYS A 329 -3.48 8.25 5.86
CA LYS A 329 -2.13 8.70 6.15
C LYS A 329 -2.18 9.96 7.03
N LEU A 330 -1.58 9.88 8.20
CA LEU A 330 -1.54 10.96 9.18
C LEU A 330 -0.14 11.58 9.16
N VAL A 331 0.07 12.54 8.27
CA VAL A 331 1.31 13.33 8.18
C VAL A 331 1.24 14.44 9.23
N ILE A 332 1.87 14.23 10.37
CA ILE A 332 1.79 15.09 11.56
C ILE A 332 2.98 16.04 11.55
N CYS A 333 2.72 17.33 11.36
CA CYS A 333 3.72 18.39 11.43
C CYS A 333 3.61 19.10 12.77
N CYS A 334 4.76 19.55 13.32
CA CYS A 334 4.86 20.30 14.55
C CYS A 334 5.75 21.53 14.33
N ASP A 335 5.30 22.69 14.78
CA ASP A 335 6.08 23.93 14.65
C ASP A 335 7.14 24.09 15.77
N MET A 336 7.10 23.20 16.78
CA MET A 336 7.89 23.29 18.00
C MET A 336 9.10 22.33 18.01
N PHE A 337 8.98 21.21 17.30
CA PHE A 337 9.97 20.15 17.24
C PHE A 337 10.13 19.67 15.81
N ASP A 338 11.32 19.15 15.49
CA ASP A 338 11.47 18.34 14.29
C ASP A 338 10.69 16.99 14.42
N GLY A 339 10.45 16.35 13.30
CA GLY A 339 9.66 15.12 13.30
C GLY A 339 10.33 13.97 14.05
N VAL A 340 11.67 13.93 14.08
CA VAL A 340 12.41 12.88 14.82
C VAL A 340 12.18 13.04 16.33
N THR A 341 12.28 14.25 16.82
CA THR A 341 12.00 14.59 18.24
C THR A 341 10.53 14.31 18.58
N LEU A 342 9.60 14.72 17.72
CA LEU A 342 8.17 14.45 17.94
C LEU A 342 7.89 12.94 18.02
N ALA A 343 8.46 12.13 17.12
CA ALA A 343 8.31 10.67 17.14
C ALA A 343 8.84 10.07 18.45
N GLN A 344 10.00 10.53 18.91
CA GLN A 344 10.59 10.08 20.17
C GLN A 344 9.72 10.46 21.37
N ILE A 345 9.17 11.67 21.42
CA ILE A 345 8.25 12.11 22.47
C ILE A 345 7.00 11.23 22.48
N LEU A 346 6.38 10.97 21.31
CA LEU A 346 5.21 10.11 21.18
C LEU A 346 5.50 8.69 21.70
N ARG A 347 6.67 8.15 21.36
CA ARG A 347 7.08 6.82 21.81
C ARG A 347 7.35 6.76 23.32
N ASP A 348 8.22 7.63 23.83
CA ASP A 348 8.78 7.52 25.17
C ASP A 348 7.81 8.04 26.24
N SER A 349 7.03 9.08 25.94
CA SER A 349 6.14 9.72 26.91
C SER A 349 4.68 9.26 26.81
N TYR A 350 4.23 8.87 25.60
CA TYR A 350 2.82 8.52 25.36
C TYR A 350 2.61 7.07 24.93
N ASN A 351 3.69 6.32 24.79
CA ASN A 351 3.62 4.91 24.36
C ASN A 351 2.87 4.75 23.02
N ILE A 352 3.24 5.58 22.03
CA ILE A 352 2.70 5.58 20.66
C ILE A 352 3.85 5.41 19.69
N GLU A 353 3.84 4.32 18.90
CA GLU A 353 4.81 4.07 17.84
C GLU A 353 4.26 4.54 16.49
N THR A 354 5.01 5.35 15.78
CA THR A 354 4.67 5.86 14.46
C THR A 354 5.35 5.07 13.35
N GLU A 355 4.91 5.22 12.11
CA GLU A 355 5.46 4.47 10.97
C GLU A 355 6.87 4.93 10.62
N MET A 356 7.07 6.23 10.51
CA MET A 356 8.39 6.84 10.28
C MET A 356 8.41 8.30 10.72
N SER A 357 9.62 8.86 10.84
CA SER A 357 9.86 10.28 11.03
C SER A 357 10.79 10.84 9.97
N LYS A 358 10.51 12.03 9.53
CA LYS A 358 11.35 12.90 8.69
C LYS A 358 11.69 14.16 9.49
N LEU A 359 12.45 15.07 8.91
CA LEU A 359 12.82 16.32 9.59
C LEU A 359 11.57 17.15 9.93
N ASP A 360 10.64 17.28 9.00
CA ASP A 360 9.52 18.21 9.09
C ASP A 360 8.20 17.58 9.52
N TYR A 361 8.15 16.25 9.63
CA TYR A 361 6.93 15.53 10.00
C TYR A 361 7.16 14.13 10.57
N VAL A 362 6.12 13.63 11.22
CA VAL A 362 5.96 12.22 11.59
C VAL A 362 4.84 11.63 10.75
N LEU A 363 5.04 10.44 10.22
CA LEU A 363 3.99 9.70 9.53
C LEU A 363 3.43 8.60 10.44
N ALA A 364 2.15 8.64 10.65
CA ALA A 364 1.39 7.55 11.27
C ALA A 364 0.36 7.01 10.28
N TYR A 365 0.08 5.72 10.35
CA TYR A 365 -0.94 5.06 9.54
C TYR A 365 -2.14 4.73 10.42
N SER A 366 -3.33 5.04 9.91
CA SER A 366 -4.57 4.51 10.47
C SER A 366 -5.20 3.49 9.53
N THR A 367 -5.89 2.53 10.10
CA THR A 367 -6.56 1.46 9.36
C THR A 367 -7.92 1.15 10.00
N LEU A 368 -8.73 0.33 9.34
CA LEU A 368 -10.00 -0.18 9.86
C LEU A 368 -9.88 -0.82 11.26
N CYS A 369 -8.70 -1.27 11.65
CA CYS A 369 -8.46 -1.89 12.95
C CYS A 369 -8.19 -0.88 14.09
N ASP A 370 -8.12 0.41 13.79
CA ASP A 370 -8.03 1.45 14.81
C ASP A 370 -9.44 1.87 15.24
N ASP A 371 -9.72 1.75 16.52
CA ASP A 371 -11.00 2.16 17.12
C ASP A 371 -10.96 3.61 17.63
N LYS A 372 -12.07 4.04 18.22
CA LYS A 372 -12.18 5.39 18.77
C LYS A 372 -11.16 5.65 19.88
N ASP A 373 -10.88 4.67 20.71
CA ASP A 373 -9.95 4.81 21.84
C ASP A 373 -8.51 5.01 21.35
N ASP A 374 -8.12 4.39 20.23
CA ASP A 374 -6.82 4.60 19.60
C ASP A 374 -6.67 6.04 19.08
N PHE A 375 -7.70 6.55 18.39
CA PHE A 375 -7.72 7.94 17.94
C PHE A 375 -7.74 8.93 19.10
N ASP A 376 -8.51 8.65 20.15
CA ASP A 376 -8.57 9.49 21.36
C ASP A 376 -7.20 9.49 22.08
N LYS A 377 -6.52 8.35 22.18
CA LYS A 377 -5.16 8.27 22.74
C LYS A 377 -4.17 9.11 21.95
N LEU A 378 -4.15 8.97 20.62
CA LEU A 378 -3.28 9.79 19.77
C LEU A 378 -3.60 11.28 19.90
N TYR A 379 -4.89 11.65 19.82
CA TYR A 379 -5.31 13.05 19.97
C TYR A 379 -4.92 13.67 21.30
N ASN A 380 -5.13 12.93 22.40
CA ASN A 380 -4.77 13.42 23.74
C ASN A 380 -3.27 13.65 23.88
N ALA A 381 -2.45 12.74 23.33
CA ALA A 381 -0.99 12.92 23.29
C ALA A 381 -0.60 14.20 22.51
N LEU A 382 -1.14 14.36 21.30
CA LEU A 382 -0.87 15.55 20.47
C LEU A 382 -1.33 16.84 21.16
N LYS A 383 -2.50 16.83 21.80
CA LYS A 383 -3.04 17.96 22.54
C LYS A 383 -2.21 18.33 23.76
N ASP A 384 -1.71 17.32 24.47
CA ASP A 384 -0.84 17.55 25.64
C ASP A 384 0.50 18.17 25.22
N ILE A 385 1.09 17.66 24.13
CA ILE A 385 2.31 18.22 23.53
C ILE A 385 2.06 19.68 23.09
N ASP A 386 0.93 19.95 22.41
CA ASP A 386 0.55 21.28 21.91
C ASP A 386 0.40 22.32 23.04
N ASN A 387 -0.09 21.90 24.23
CA ASN A 387 -0.33 22.79 25.37
C ASN A 387 0.88 22.96 26.30
N ASN A 388 1.78 21.97 26.37
CA ASN A 388 2.84 21.92 27.39
C ASN A 388 4.24 22.29 26.88
N PHE A 389 4.34 22.93 25.72
CA PHE A 389 5.59 23.35 25.08
C PHE A 389 6.59 24.03 26.05
N LEU A 390 6.11 24.97 26.86
CA LEU A 390 6.96 25.75 27.78
C LEU A 390 7.63 24.92 28.91
N TYR A 391 7.17 23.70 29.16
CA TYR A 391 7.70 22.81 30.20
C TYR A 391 8.68 21.77 29.65
N MET A 392 8.68 21.48 28.34
CA MET A 392 9.56 20.47 27.73
C MET A 392 10.94 21.01 27.35
N GLU A 393 11.10 22.33 27.12
CA GLU A 393 12.41 22.96 26.87
C GLU A 393 13.35 22.96 28.08
N LYS A 394 12.88 22.58 29.28
CA LYS A 394 13.63 22.63 30.54
C LYS A 394 14.08 21.25 31.06
N LYS A 395 13.89 20.19 30.33
CA LYS A 395 14.41 18.87 30.63
C LYS A 395 15.40 18.39 29.57
#